data_f6202293599cb21097795d682802e713
#
_entry.id   f6202293599cb21097795d682802e713
#
_cell.length_a   1.000
_cell.length_b   1.000
_cell.length_c   1.000
_cell.angle_alpha   90.00
_cell.angle_beta   90.00
_cell.angle_gamma   90.00
#
_symmetry.space_group_name_H-M   'P 1'
#
loop_
_entity.id
_entity.type
_entity.pdbx_description
1 polymer ?
#
loop_
_entity_poly.entity_id
_entity_poly.type
_entity_poly.pdbx_seq_one_letter_code
_entity_poly.pdbx_strand_id
1 'polypeptide(L)'
;MKKIIYFVAAFVACTAVAQTPSAYFMEGSTFRSQLNPAFAPLRGYVNIPVLGGVQVNVSGNLSVSDIFYPVNGSLVTLFDKNVSAAEALGNLRSKNMLGTDARINIVGFGAFRKDHKTFWSFDLNMRVEAEANMPYSLFDFLKNGRNEAVINDIKASTQAYLEAAFSYSFPLTDQIYLGARGKFLVGAGRARTSIDRLDIKLQENSWNIDADGSFEMSGLEMSSMQRPDGSEYYSFNDFDVSSYKGPAGYGFAVDLGVTYDVIPDLQLSFAVNDLGFISWGKKYLERGQMTKSQSFTGVEIIDGEVHDPEFDFGELEFDRVQASKGKTEMLRTSINLGAEYEVWRHKIGLGLLYNVRVWDVKTFHNLTASVNFHPIPWFTLTTSYSFLNGQGHALGVAINACPSWINFFLATDMLICSHTPQFLPVTSTSMNVTLGIGVPIGRRSHRIPEYLYR
;
A
#
# COMPACT_ATOMS: atom_id res chain seq x y z
N MET A 1 -12.65 -11.77 -19.67
CA MET A 1 -13.17 -10.50 -19.10
C MET A 1 -13.71 -10.64 -17.67
N LYS A 2 -14.60 -11.59 -17.34
CA LYS A 2 -15.15 -11.72 -15.97
C LYS A 2 -14.05 -11.87 -14.89
N LYS A 3 -13.03 -12.72 -15.10
CA LYS A 3 -11.93 -12.91 -14.13
C LYS A 3 -11.05 -11.68 -13.96
N ILE A 4 -10.80 -10.91 -15.02
CA ILE A 4 -10.10 -9.62 -14.95
C ILE A 4 -10.94 -8.59 -14.18
N ILE A 5 -12.26 -8.57 -14.45
CA ILE A 5 -13.20 -7.72 -13.71
C ILE A 5 -13.24 -8.11 -12.23
N TYR A 6 -13.23 -9.42 -11.90
CA TYR A 6 -13.14 -9.88 -10.51
C TYR A 6 -11.79 -9.56 -9.88
N PHE A 7 -10.68 -9.65 -10.62
CA PHE A 7 -9.35 -9.26 -10.15
C PHE A 7 -9.28 -7.75 -9.91
N VAL A 8 -9.77 -6.93 -10.84
CA VAL A 8 -9.89 -5.48 -10.69
C VAL A 8 -10.90 -5.14 -9.59
N ALA A 9 -12.05 -5.80 -9.51
CA ALA A 9 -13.03 -5.59 -8.46
C ALA A 9 -12.52 -6.03 -7.08
N ALA A 10 -11.81 -7.15 -6.97
CA ALA A 10 -11.14 -7.58 -5.74
C ALA A 10 -10.02 -6.61 -5.36
N PHE A 11 -9.27 -6.11 -6.34
CA PHE A 11 -8.25 -5.08 -6.15
C PHE A 11 -8.87 -3.74 -5.70
N VAL A 12 -10.01 -3.35 -6.29
CA VAL A 12 -10.78 -2.15 -5.90
C VAL A 12 -11.50 -2.34 -4.57
N ALA A 13 -11.99 -3.53 -4.25
CA ALA A 13 -12.59 -3.82 -2.94
C ALA A 13 -11.57 -3.81 -1.80
N CYS A 14 -10.27 -3.99 -2.10
CA CYS A 14 -9.16 -3.81 -1.16
C CYS A 14 -8.65 -2.35 -1.14
N THR A 15 -9.36 -1.39 -1.73
CA THR A 15 -8.88 -0.02 -1.91
C THR A 15 -8.96 0.80 -0.64
N ALA A 16 -7.84 1.28 -0.18
CA ALA A 16 -7.60 2.52 0.55
C ALA A 16 -6.12 2.71 0.95
N VAL A 17 -5.25 3.59 0.53
CA VAL A 17 -4.81 4.89 0.95
C VAL A 17 -3.36 5.12 1.42
N ALA A 18 -2.90 6.36 1.36
CA ALA A 18 -1.64 6.91 1.83
C ALA A 18 -1.36 6.68 3.34
N GLN A 19 -0.10 6.84 3.79
CA GLN A 19 0.25 6.85 5.22
C GLN A 19 -0.73 7.73 5.98
N THR A 20 -1.02 7.41 7.24
CA THR A 20 -1.88 8.17 8.12
C THR A 20 -1.11 9.35 8.72
N PRO A 21 -1.01 10.54 8.04
CA PRO A 21 -0.22 11.65 8.56
C PRO A 21 -0.71 12.14 9.91
N SER A 22 -2.03 12.06 10.16
CA SER A 22 -2.61 12.40 11.47
C SER A 22 -2.09 11.52 12.58
N ALA A 23 -1.76 10.25 12.31
CA ALA A 23 -1.19 9.33 13.29
C ALA A 23 0.23 9.71 13.73
N TYR A 24 0.95 10.51 12.94
CA TYR A 24 2.28 10.99 13.33
C TYR A 24 2.24 11.87 14.58
N PHE A 25 1.16 12.60 14.76
CA PHE A 25 0.96 13.54 15.88
C PHE A 25 0.14 12.94 17.04
N MET A 26 -0.22 11.68 16.95
CA MET A 26 -1.00 10.96 17.96
C MET A 26 -0.14 10.58 19.15
N GLU A 27 0.19 11.57 19.97
CA GLU A 27 1.10 11.43 21.12
C GLU A 27 0.70 10.27 22.03
N GLY A 28 1.71 9.52 22.46
CA GLY A 28 1.54 8.42 23.39
C GLY A 28 0.96 7.13 22.82
N SER A 29 0.62 7.09 21.52
CA SER A 29 0.17 5.86 20.89
C SER A 29 1.31 4.87 20.64
N THR A 30 0.99 3.58 20.67
CA THR A 30 1.93 2.52 20.33
C THR A 30 2.31 2.53 18.85
N PHE A 31 1.42 3.05 17.99
CA PHE A 31 1.64 3.12 16.55
C PHE A 31 2.69 4.16 16.14
N ARG A 32 2.77 5.28 16.86
CA ARG A 32 3.67 6.41 16.53
C ARG A 32 5.14 5.98 16.42
N SER A 33 5.57 5.02 17.25
CA SER A 33 6.93 4.45 17.20
C SER A 33 7.25 3.72 15.89
N GLN A 34 6.24 3.34 15.10
CA GLN A 34 6.40 2.74 13.78
C GLN A 34 6.66 3.78 12.68
N LEU A 35 6.32 5.05 12.93
CA LEU A 35 6.56 6.16 12.02
C LEU A 35 7.89 6.87 12.30
N ASN A 36 8.33 6.82 13.56
CA ASN A 36 9.65 7.27 14.00
C ASN A 36 10.08 6.44 15.22
N PRO A 37 11.13 5.62 15.13
CA PRO A 37 11.53 4.75 16.23
C PRO A 37 12.07 5.50 17.46
N ALA A 38 12.35 6.83 17.37
CA ALA A 38 12.66 7.64 18.52
C ALA A 38 11.45 7.96 19.40
N PHE A 39 10.23 7.88 18.89
CA PHE A 39 9.03 8.03 19.68
C PHE A 39 8.79 6.82 20.60
N ALA A 40 8.07 7.04 21.69
CA ALA A 40 7.66 6.00 22.60
C ALA A 40 6.20 6.20 23.03
N PRO A 41 5.48 5.10 23.36
CA PRO A 41 4.12 5.19 23.90
C PRO A 41 4.10 5.74 25.33
N LEU A 42 2.90 6.02 25.84
CA LEU A 42 2.74 6.46 27.25
C LEU A 42 3.15 5.39 28.27
N ARG A 43 2.93 4.13 27.95
CA ARG A 43 3.23 2.98 28.82
C ARG A 43 3.82 1.86 27.97
N GLY A 44 4.46 0.87 28.63
CA GLY A 44 4.67 -0.42 27.99
C GLY A 44 3.33 -1.03 27.58
N TYR A 45 3.35 -1.97 26.64
CA TYR A 45 2.13 -2.57 26.10
C TYR A 45 2.31 -4.03 25.72
N VAL A 46 1.18 -4.72 25.67
CA VAL A 46 1.01 -5.98 24.95
C VAL A 46 -0.18 -5.81 24.02
N ASN A 47 0.04 -5.98 22.76
CA ASN A 47 -1.00 -5.84 21.73
C ASN A 47 -1.93 -7.08 21.74
N ILE A 48 -3.22 -6.86 21.48
CA ILE A 48 -4.13 -7.96 21.20
C ILE A 48 -3.78 -8.52 19.81
N PRO A 49 -3.53 -9.83 19.69
CA PRO A 49 -3.17 -10.44 18.40
C PRO A 49 -4.12 -10.03 17.27
N VAL A 50 -3.56 -9.66 16.12
CA VAL A 50 -4.26 -9.16 14.93
C VAL A 50 -4.92 -7.79 15.10
N LEU A 51 -5.49 -7.49 16.28
CA LEU A 51 -6.16 -6.21 16.58
C LEU A 51 -5.23 -5.16 17.20
N GLY A 52 -4.01 -5.53 17.54
CA GLY A 52 -3.04 -4.62 18.19
C GLY A 52 -2.48 -3.53 17.26
N GLY A 53 -2.65 -3.69 15.98
CA GLY A 53 -2.30 -2.68 14.97
C GLY A 53 -2.70 -3.17 13.60
N VAL A 54 -3.72 -2.56 13.04
CA VAL A 54 -4.13 -2.76 11.65
C VAL A 54 -3.99 -1.43 10.94
N GLN A 55 -3.22 -1.43 9.89
CA GLN A 55 -3.08 -0.29 9.00
C GLN A 55 -3.40 -0.76 7.58
N VAL A 56 -4.25 -0.02 6.91
CA VAL A 56 -4.56 -0.22 5.50
C VAL A 56 -4.43 1.11 4.79
N ASN A 57 -3.66 1.12 3.73
CA ASN A 57 -3.32 2.30 2.95
C ASN A 57 -3.56 2.05 1.47
N VAL A 58 -4.23 2.97 0.76
CA VAL A 58 -4.23 3.03 -0.72
C VAL A 58 -3.95 4.43 -1.18
N SER A 59 -3.31 4.56 -2.27
CA SER A 59 -3.03 5.81 -2.93
C SER A 59 -3.01 5.61 -4.43
N GLY A 60 -3.43 6.64 -5.14
CA GLY A 60 -3.49 6.59 -6.59
C GLY A 60 -4.01 7.88 -7.19
N ASN A 61 -4.49 7.77 -8.39
CA ASN A 61 -5.20 8.84 -9.08
C ASN A 61 -6.47 8.32 -9.78
N LEU A 62 -6.87 7.09 -9.45
CA LEU A 62 -8.16 6.50 -9.82
C LEU A 62 -9.07 6.49 -8.59
N SER A 63 -10.30 6.94 -8.74
CA SER A 63 -11.34 6.86 -7.73
C SER A 63 -12.34 5.74 -8.04
N VAL A 64 -13.16 5.39 -7.07
CA VAL A 64 -14.26 4.43 -7.27
C VAL A 64 -15.21 4.93 -8.36
N SER A 65 -15.50 6.24 -8.38
CA SER A 65 -16.35 6.88 -9.40
C SER A 65 -15.75 6.94 -10.79
N ASP A 66 -14.44 6.73 -10.96
CA ASP A 66 -13.84 6.64 -12.29
C ASP A 66 -13.98 5.23 -12.90
N ILE A 67 -14.31 4.23 -12.07
CA ILE A 67 -14.44 2.83 -12.48
C ILE A 67 -15.89 2.35 -12.47
N PHE A 68 -16.67 2.79 -11.47
CA PHE A 68 -18.06 2.34 -11.28
C PHE A 68 -19.05 3.48 -11.40
N TYR A 69 -20.09 3.25 -12.18
CA TYR A 69 -21.15 4.22 -12.53
C TYR A 69 -22.53 3.70 -12.10
N PRO A 70 -23.37 4.53 -11.47
CA PRO A 70 -24.73 4.16 -11.16
C PRO A 70 -25.61 4.29 -12.42
N VAL A 71 -26.08 3.18 -12.94
CA VAL A 71 -27.00 3.14 -14.10
C VAL A 71 -28.24 2.35 -13.72
N ASN A 72 -29.41 2.96 -13.83
CA ASN A 72 -30.73 2.33 -13.56
C ASN A 72 -30.83 1.62 -12.20
N GLY A 73 -30.19 2.19 -11.16
CA GLY A 73 -30.17 1.62 -9.81
C GLY A 73 -29.17 0.50 -9.58
N SER A 74 -28.36 0.15 -10.58
CA SER A 74 -27.25 -0.82 -10.48
C SER A 74 -25.91 -0.13 -10.67
N LEU A 75 -24.86 -0.66 -10.04
CA LEU A 75 -23.49 -0.24 -10.30
C LEU A 75 -22.92 -1.04 -11.48
N VAL A 76 -22.50 -0.32 -12.53
CA VAL A 76 -21.85 -0.88 -13.71
C VAL A 76 -20.42 -0.36 -13.81
N THR A 77 -19.57 -1.05 -14.57
CA THR A 77 -18.19 -0.57 -14.79
C THR A 77 -18.14 0.51 -15.88
N LEU A 78 -17.03 1.25 -15.93
CA LEU A 78 -16.79 2.25 -17.00
C LEU A 78 -16.86 1.65 -18.42
N PHE A 79 -16.73 0.33 -18.55
CA PHE A 79 -16.84 -0.37 -19.85
C PHE A 79 -18.28 -0.68 -20.28
N ASP A 80 -19.27 -0.48 -19.40
CA ASP A 80 -20.68 -0.72 -19.74
C ASP A 80 -21.13 0.20 -20.88
N LYS A 81 -21.95 -0.34 -21.79
CA LYS A 81 -22.47 0.39 -22.96
C LYS A 81 -23.32 1.62 -22.62
N ASN A 82 -23.92 1.65 -21.44
CA ASN A 82 -24.76 2.76 -20.99
C ASN A 82 -23.95 3.91 -20.37
N VAL A 83 -22.63 3.73 -20.15
CA VAL A 83 -21.71 4.80 -19.74
C VAL A 83 -21.11 5.40 -21.00
N SER A 84 -21.20 6.71 -21.20
CA SER A 84 -20.61 7.34 -22.38
C SER A 84 -19.08 7.33 -22.33
N ALA A 85 -18.40 7.31 -23.49
CA ALA A 85 -16.95 7.36 -23.54
C ALA A 85 -16.39 8.67 -22.95
N ALA A 86 -17.09 9.79 -23.17
CA ALA A 86 -16.72 11.09 -22.63
C ALA A 86 -16.74 11.08 -21.09
N GLU A 87 -17.73 10.45 -20.49
CA GLU A 87 -17.87 10.31 -19.04
C GLU A 87 -16.83 9.32 -18.48
N ALA A 88 -16.68 8.15 -19.10
CA ALA A 88 -15.75 7.10 -18.66
C ALA A 88 -14.29 7.51 -18.72
N LEU A 89 -13.90 8.32 -19.72
CA LEU A 89 -12.51 8.68 -19.97
C LEU A 89 -12.15 10.10 -19.50
N GLY A 90 -13.16 10.92 -19.16
CA GLY A 90 -12.98 12.35 -18.88
C GLY A 90 -12.05 12.66 -17.69
N ASN A 91 -12.05 11.81 -16.66
CA ASN A 91 -11.25 11.99 -15.47
C ASN A 91 -9.92 11.24 -15.50
N LEU A 92 -9.73 10.34 -16.49
CA LEU A 92 -8.52 9.53 -16.59
C LEU A 92 -7.32 10.37 -17.04
N ARG A 93 -6.15 10.04 -16.50
CA ARG A 93 -4.87 10.68 -16.81
C ARG A 93 -4.08 9.81 -17.78
N SER A 94 -2.99 10.35 -18.33
CA SER A 94 -2.07 9.58 -19.19
C SER A 94 -1.53 8.31 -18.51
N LYS A 95 -1.29 8.38 -17.18
CA LYS A 95 -0.96 7.26 -16.31
C LYS A 95 -1.95 7.21 -15.15
N ASN A 96 -2.63 6.09 -15.01
CA ASN A 96 -3.60 5.86 -13.96
C ASN A 96 -3.01 4.84 -12.99
N MET A 97 -2.74 5.30 -11.80
CA MET A 97 -2.04 4.52 -10.79
C MET A 97 -2.97 4.20 -9.63
N LEU A 98 -2.84 3.00 -9.13
CA LEU A 98 -3.46 2.54 -7.90
C LEU A 98 -2.45 1.71 -7.12
N GLY A 99 -2.34 1.95 -5.81
CA GLY A 99 -1.44 1.18 -4.96
C GLY A 99 -2.01 0.98 -3.57
N THR A 100 -1.73 -0.14 -2.94
CA THR A 100 -2.16 -0.46 -1.58
C THR A 100 -0.99 -0.96 -0.76
N ASP A 101 -1.07 -0.71 0.55
CA ASP A 101 -0.13 -1.15 1.57
C ASP A 101 -0.95 -1.51 2.82
N ALA A 102 -0.88 -2.74 3.25
CA ALA A 102 -1.52 -3.22 4.46
C ALA A 102 -0.49 -3.75 5.44
N ARG A 103 -0.64 -3.39 6.72
CA ARG A 103 0.14 -3.92 7.83
C ARG A 103 -0.80 -4.44 8.91
N ILE A 104 -0.59 -5.65 9.36
CA ILE A 104 -1.33 -6.29 10.44
C ILE A 104 -0.34 -6.73 11.50
N ASN A 105 -0.46 -6.20 12.71
CA ASN A 105 0.34 -6.63 13.85
C ASN A 105 -0.18 -7.97 14.40
N ILE A 106 0.58 -9.03 14.20
CA ILE A 106 0.23 -10.38 14.67
C ILE A 106 0.48 -10.49 16.17
N VAL A 107 1.67 -10.03 16.60
CA VAL A 107 2.09 -9.98 18.00
C VAL A 107 2.94 -8.74 18.18
N GLY A 108 2.70 -8.00 19.24
CA GLY A 108 3.51 -6.83 19.58
C GLY A 108 3.53 -6.61 21.10
N PHE A 109 4.70 -6.29 21.61
CA PHE A 109 4.87 -5.91 23.01
C PHE A 109 6.07 -4.99 23.18
N GLY A 110 6.04 -4.17 24.21
CA GLY A 110 7.14 -3.27 24.50
C GLY A 110 7.10 -2.78 25.94
N ALA A 111 8.25 -2.40 26.46
CA ALA A 111 8.40 -1.98 27.85
C ALA A 111 9.46 -0.89 28.00
N PHE A 112 9.27 -0.07 29.03
CA PHE A 112 10.31 0.86 29.49
C PHE A 112 11.31 0.16 30.40
N ARG A 113 12.56 0.59 30.34
CA ARG A 113 13.56 0.24 31.34
C ARG A 113 13.24 0.96 32.68
N LYS A 114 14.05 0.70 33.70
CA LYS A 114 13.89 1.27 35.05
C LYS A 114 13.97 2.79 35.08
N ASP A 115 14.61 3.40 34.09
CA ASP A 115 14.71 4.86 33.92
C ASP A 115 13.39 5.50 33.43
N HIS A 116 12.41 4.70 32.99
CA HIS A 116 11.18 5.14 32.38
C HIS A 116 11.32 6.10 31.17
N LYS A 117 12.54 6.21 30.61
CA LYS A 117 12.90 7.00 29.43
C LYS A 117 13.31 6.11 28.26
N THR A 118 14.10 5.05 28.52
CA THR A 118 14.53 4.08 27.51
C THR A 118 13.42 3.06 27.25
N PHE A 119 13.04 2.92 25.97
CA PHE A 119 11.97 2.04 25.54
C PHE A 119 12.46 0.99 24.55
N TRP A 120 11.94 -0.22 24.63
CA TRP A 120 12.17 -1.27 23.66
C TRP A 120 10.87 -1.97 23.30
N SER A 121 10.77 -2.47 22.06
CA SER A 121 9.64 -3.28 21.62
C SER A 121 10.04 -4.37 20.66
N PHE A 122 9.19 -5.38 20.58
CA PHE A 122 9.21 -6.40 19.56
C PHE A 122 7.84 -6.47 18.89
N ASP A 123 7.83 -6.50 17.57
CA ASP A 123 6.62 -6.57 16.76
C ASP A 123 6.80 -7.63 15.68
N LEU A 124 5.81 -8.49 15.51
CA LEU A 124 5.66 -9.39 14.37
C LEU A 124 4.49 -8.90 13.53
N ASN A 125 4.78 -8.46 12.31
CA ASN A 125 3.79 -7.89 11.41
C ASN A 125 3.70 -8.72 10.13
N MET A 126 2.49 -8.82 9.58
CA MET A 126 2.27 -9.20 8.19
C MET A 126 2.14 -7.92 7.36
N ARG A 127 2.85 -7.87 6.23
CA ARG A 127 2.77 -6.77 5.29
C ARG A 127 2.38 -7.29 3.92
N VAL A 128 1.48 -6.54 3.27
CA VAL A 128 1.05 -6.78 1.89
C VAL A 128 1.10 -5.46 1.15
N GLU A 129 1.77 -5.44 0.03
CA GLU A 129 1.92 -4.27 -0.82
C GLU A 129 1.51 -4.64 -2.23
N ALA A 130 0.74 -3.79 -2.89
CA ALA A 130 0.40 -3.94 -4.29
C ALA A 130 0.35 -2.59 -4.99
N GLU A 131 0.66 -2.56 -6.28
CA GLU A 131 0.55 -1.39 -7.12
C GLU A 131 0.25 -1.77 -8.56
N ALA A 132 -0.46 -0.90 -9.26
CA ALA A 132 -0.71 -1.02 -10.68
C ALA A 132 -0.61 0.35 -11.36
N ASN A 133 -0.09 0.35 -12.57
CA ASN A 133 -0.11 1.47 -13.51
C ASN A 133 -0.83 1.04 -14.77
N MET A 134 -1.88 1.77 -15.13
CA MET A 134 -2.70 1.52 -16.31
C MET A 134 -2.72 2.80 -17.18
N PRO A 135 -2.17 2.76 -18.40
CA PRO A 135 -2.14 3.92 -19.27
C PRO A 135 -3.54 4.28 -19.81
N TYR A 136 -3.75 5.55 -20.12
CA TYR A 136 -5.01 6.03 -20.73
C TYR A 136 -5.37 5.25 -22.01
N SER A 137 -4.39 4.91 -22.82
CA SER A 137 -4.60 4.17 -24.08
C SER A 137 -5.26 2.80 -23.89
N LEU A 138 -5.05 2.14 -22.74
CA LEU A 138 -5.74 0.89 -22.41
C LEU A 138 -7.24 1.12 -22.22
N PHE A 139 -7.61 2.14 -21.44
CA PHE A 139 -9.00 2.47 -21.19
C PHE A 139 -9.72 2.98 -22.45
N ASP A 140 -9.02 3.80 -23.25
CA ASP A 140 -9.54 4.30 -24.53
C ASP A 140 -9.80 3.16 -25.53
N PHE A 141 -8.87 2.22 -25.64
CA PHE A 141 -9.03 1.02 -26.47
C PHE A 141 -10.22 0.19 -26.04
N LEU A 142 -10.31 -0.15 -24.75
CA LEU A 142 -11.37 -1.00 -24.21
C LEU A 142 -12.74 -0.32 -24.25
N LYS A 143 -12.82 1.00 -24.07
CA LYS A 143 -14.08 1.74 -24.03
C LYS A 143 -14.63 2.08 -25.43
N ASN A 144 -13.78 2.50 -26.32
CA ASN A 144 -14.18 2.94 -27.68
C ASN A 144 -14.21 1.80 -28.69
N GLY A 145 -13.70 0.60 -28.34
CA GLY A 145 -13.68 -0.54 -29.25
C GLY A 145 -12.87 -0.23 -30.54
N ARG A 146 -11.67 0.37 -30.39
CA ARG A 146 -10.84 0.73 -31.53
C ARG A 146 -10.29 -0.51 -32.21
N ASN A 147 -10.15 -0.46 -33.52
CA ASN A 147 -9.55 -1.55 -34.31
C ASN A 147 -8.03 -1.57 -34.24
N GLU A 148 -7.41 -0.46 -33.83
CA GLU A 148 -5.95 -0.36 -33.67
C GLU A 148 -5.62 0.42 -32.39
N ALA A 149 -4.63 -0.08 -31.63
CA ALA A 149 -4.09 0.61 -30.47
C ALA A 149 -2.64 0.23 -30.20
N VAL A 150 -1.85 1.20 -29.74
CA VAL A 150 -0.53 0.98 -29.16
C VAL A 150 -0.61 1.36 -27.68
N ILE A 151 -0.49 0.38 -26.82
CA ILE A 151 -0.61 0.53 -25.38
C ILE A 151 0.77 0.24 -24.77
N ASN A 152 1.30 1.19 -24.02
CA ASN A 152 2.62 1.06 -23.43
C ASN A 152 2.55 1.21 -21.90
N ASP A 153 3.51 0.59 -21.18
CA ASP A 153 3.75 0.83 -19.76
C ASP A 153 2.61 0.36 -18.83
N ILE A 154 2.02 -0.82 -19.13
CA ILE A 154 1.13 -1.50 -18.16
C ILE A 154 2.00 -2.23 -17.15
N LYS A 155 1.84 -1.90 -15.87
CA LYS A 155 2.60 -2.53 -14.79
C LYS A 155 1.70 -2.89 -13.64
N ALA A 156 1.94 -4.05 -13.05
CA ALA A 156 1.34 -4.45 -11.79
C ALA A 156 2.37 -5.19 -10.94
N SER A 157 2.39 -4.92 -9.66
CA SER A 157 3.22 -5.66 -8.71
C SER A 157 2.49 -5.87 -7.39
N THR A 158 2.73 -7.01 -6.76
CA THR A 158 2.30 -7.30 -5.41
C THR A 158 3.36 -8.09 -4.68
N GLN A 159 3.47 -7.86 -3.38
CA GLN A 159 4.31 -8.66 -2.50
C GLN A 159 3.69 -8.79 -1.11
N ALA A 160 3.94 -9.93 -0.48
CA ALA A 160 3.54 -10.22 0.88
C ALA A 160 4.73 -10.78 1.65
N TYR A 161 4.92 -10.30 2.88
CA TYR A 161 6.02 -10.75 3.74
C TYR A 161 5.68 -10.60 5.22
N LEU A 162 6.34 -11.41 6.05
CA LEU A 162 6.36 -11.25 7.50
C LEU A 162 7.56 -10.39 7.88
N GLU A 163 7.36 -9.50 8.85
CA GLU A 163 8.35 -8.59 9.41
C GLU A 163 8.47 -8.85 10.91
N ALA A 164 9.60 -9.39 11.36
CA ALA A 164 9.97 -9.47 12.77
C ALA A 164 10.87 -8.28 13.10
N ALA A 165 10.37 -7.35 13.91
CA ALA A 165 11.01 -6.07 14.18
C ALA A 165 11.37 -5.90 15.66
N PHE A 166 12.60 -5.54 15.96
CA PHE A 166 13.05 -5.14 17.28
C PHE A 166 13.43 -3.66 17.28
N SER A 167 12.83 -2.90 18.19
CA SER A 167 13.05 -1.46 18.32
C SER A 167 13.67 -1.12 19.66
N TYR A 168 14.57 -0.15 19.63
CA TYR A 168 15.21 0.40 20.82
C TYR A 168 15.33 1.92 20.72
N SER A 169 14.84 2.63 21.73
CA SER A 169 14.81 4.09 21.77
C SER A 169 15.30 4.58 23.14
N PHE A 170 16.25 5.50 23.15
CA PHE A 170 16.90 5.96 24.37
C PHE A 170 17.21 7.46 24.30
N PRO A 171 17.32 8.14 25.45
CA PRO A 171 17.82 9.51 25.50
C PRO A 171 19.35 9.52 25.27
N LEU A 172 19.80 10.31 24.29
CA LEU A 172 21.22 10.64 24.12
C LEU A 172 21.62 11.79 25.05
N THR A 173 20.73 12.76 25.17
CA THR A 173 20.77 13.88 26.13
C THR A 173 19.37 14.07 26.70
N ASP A 174 19.20 15.05 27.60
CA ASP A 174 17.84 15.37 28.09
C ASP A 174 16.92 15.94 27.00
N GLN A 175 17.48 16.45 25.90
CA GLN A 175 16.77 17.05 24.77
C GLN A 175 16.68 16.15 23.54
N ILE A 176 17.56 15.13 23.43
CA ILE A 176 17.68 14.32 22.22
C ILE A 176 17.37 12.87 22.53
N TYR A 177 16.39 12.30 21.83
CA TYR A 177 16.13 10.87 21.81
C TYR A 177 16.50 10.27 20.46
N LEU A 178 17.21 9.15 20.50
CA LEU A 178 17.53 8.34 19.34
C LEU A 178 16.70 7.06 19.36
N GLY A 179 16.34 6.59 18.17
CA GLY A 179 15.66 5.31 18.00
C GLY A 179 16.19 4.57 16.79
N ALA A 180 16.30 3.26 16.94
CA ALA A 180 16.62 2.36 15.85
C ALA A 180 15.69 1.14 15.91
N ARG A 181 15.30 0.62 14.74
CA ARG A 181 14.51 -0.60 14.60
C ARG A 181 15.16 -1.50 13.57
N GLY A 182 15.60 -2.68 13.97
CA GLY A 182 16.08 -3.72 13.08
C GLY A 182 14.95 -4.66 12.70
N LYS A 183 14.87 -5.03 11.43
CA LYS A 183 13.81 -5.86 10.87
C LYS A 183 14.40 -7.06 10.15
N PHE A 184 13.90 -8.25 10.47
CA PHE A 184 14.10 -9.46 9.69
C PHE A 184 12.83 -9.75 8.87
N LEU A 185 13.00 -10.00 7.58
CA LEU A 185 11.91 -10.14 6.63
C LEU A 185 11.86 -11.55 6.06
N VAL A 186 10.69 -12.13 6.01
CA VAL A 186 10.43 -13.44 5.40
C VAL A 186 9.40 -13.26 4.30
N GLY A 187 9.85 -13.28 3.05
CA GLY A 187 8.99 -13.13 1.87
C GLY A 187 8.06 -14.34 1.72
N ALA A 188 6.76 -14.10 1.80
CA ALA A 188 5.74 -15.11 1.58
C ALA A 188 5.49 -15.32 0.08
N GLY A 189 5.28 -14.23 -0.65
CA GLY A 189 5.04 -14.31 -2.08
C GLY A 189 5.20 -12.95 -2.76
N ARG A 190 5.45 -12.99 -4.05
CA ARG A 190 5.60 -11.83 -4.91
C ARG A 190 5.10 -12.16 -6.31
N ALA A 191 4.41 -11.21 -6.93
CA ALA A 191 4.09 -11.25 -8.35
C ALA A 191 4.35 -9.88 -8.97
N ARG A 192 4.92 -9.85 -10.16
CA ARG A 192 5.16 -8.64 -10.95
C ARG A 192 4.90 -8.91 -12.41
N THR A 193 4.15 -8.03 -13.05
CA THR A 193 3.88 -8.06 -14.49
C THR A 193 4.24 -6.70 -15.07
N SER A 194 4.94 -6.70 -16.21
CA SER A 194 5.21 -5.53 -17.02
C SER A 194 4.88 -5.87 -18.46
N ILE A 195 4.01 -5.08 -19.08
CA ILE A 195 3.79 -5.09 -20.53
C ILE A 195 4.31 -3.74 -21.02
N ASP A 196 5.50 -3.77 -21.59
CA ASP A 196 6.21 -2.56 -22.04
C ASP A 196 5.61 -2.01 -23.31
N ARG A 197 5.10 -2.90 -24.19
CA ARG A 197 4.37 -2.55 -25.41
C ARG A 197 3.33 -3.64 -25.75
N LEU A 198 2.17 -3.19 -26.14
CA LEU A 198 1.08 -4.00 -26.69
C LEU A 198 0.55 -3.26 -27.94
N ASP A 199 0.81 -3.79 -29.13
CA ASP A 199 0.35 -3.30 -30.42
C ASP A 199 -0.78 -4.21 -30.90
N ILE A 200 -1.98 -3.68 -30.99
CA ILE A 200 -3.21 -4.41 -31.34
C ILE A 200 -3.71 -3.91 -32.67
N LYS A 201 -3.96 -4.83 -33.61
CA LYS A 201 -4.58 -4.56 -34.91
C LYS A 201 -5.67 -5.58 -35.15
N LEU A 202 -6.92 -5.13 -35.06
CA LEU A 202 -8.11 -5.93 -35.27
C LEU A 202 -8.66 -5.65 -36.68
N GLN A 203 -8.46 -6.59 -37.59
CA GLN A 203 -8.99 -6.52 -38.96
C GLN A 203 -10.20 -7.48 -39.07
N GLU A 204 -11.08 -7.29 -40.07
CA GLU A 204 -12.29 -8.11 -40.25
C GLU A 204 -12.02 -9.63 -40.26
N ASN A 205 -10.86 -10.05 -40.79
CA ASN A 205 -10.51 -11.48 -40.94
C ASN A 205 -9.24 -11.90 -40.17
N SER A 206 -8.60 -10.99 -39.46
CA SER A 206 -7.37 -11.32 -38.69
C SER A 206 -7.14 -10.32 -37.56
N TRP A 207 -6.80 -10.83 -36.41
CA TRP A 207 -6.37 -10.06 -35.27
C TRP A 207 -4.87 -10.29 -35.08
N ASN A 208 -4.10 -9.22 -35.15
CA ASN A 208 -2.66 -9.28 -34.89
C ASN A 208 -2.36 -8.55 -33.60
N ILE A 209 -1.72 -9.24 -32.69
CA ILE A 209 -1.31 -8.70 -31.39
C ILE A 209 0.18 -8.94 -31.23
N ASP A 210 0.94 -7.84 -31.26
CA ASP A 210 2.35 -7.84 -30.95
C ASP A 210 2.53 -7.34 -29.52
N ALA A 211 3.05 -8.18 -28.64
CA ALA A 211 3.25 -7.81 -27.26
C ALA A 211 4.70 -8.07 -26.82
N ASP A 212 5.24 -7.10 -26.10
CA ASP A 212 6.50 -7.20 -25.36
C ASP A 212 6.18 -7.05 -23.89
N GLY A 213 6.38 -8.12 -23.14
CA GLY A 213 6.03 -8.14 -21.74
C GLY A 213 6.71 -9.26 -20.99
N SER A 214 6.66 -9.15 -19.67
CA SER A 214 7.21 -10.16 -18.78
C SER A 214 6.41 -10.26 -17.50
N PHE A 215 6.40 -11.43 -16.90
CA PHE A 215 5.99 -11.57 -15.52
C PHE A 215 7.03 -12.33 -14.70
N GLU A 216 7.04 -12.08 -13.41
CA GLU A 216 7.82 -12.79 -12.41
C GLU A 216 6.92 -13.10 -11.23
N MET A 217 6.98 -14.32 -10.73
CA MET A 217 6.26 -14.73 -9.52
C MET A 217 7.16 -15.55 -8.62
N SER A 218 7.05 -15.35 -7.32
CA SER A 218 7.81 -16.08 -6.30
C SER A 218 6.89 -16.54 -5.17
N GLY A 219 7.12 -17.74 -4.66
CA GLY A 219 6.38 -18.31 -3.52
C GLY A 219 5.07 -19.01 -3.87
N LEU A 220 4.57 -18.83 -5.07
CA LEU A 220 3.41 -19.50 -5.61
C LEU A 220 3.85 -20.38 -6.79
N GLU A 221 3.13 -21.44 -7.07
CA GLU A 221 3.34 -22.26 -8.27
C GLU A 221 2.35 -21.86 -9.35
N MET A 222 2.85 -21.73 -10.57
CA MET A 222 2.05 -21.70 -11.77
C MET A 222 2.25 -22.98 -12.55
N SER A 223 1.15 -23.60 -12.96
CA SER A 223 1.22 -24.74 -13.89
C SER A 223 1.59 -24.23 -15.27
N SER A 224 2.71 -24.72 -15.83
CA SER A 224 3.06 -24.47 -17.23
C SER A 224 2.33 -25.48 -18.12
N MET A 225 1.92 -25.00 -19.30
CA MET A 225 1.41 -25.85 -20.37
C MET A 225 2.54 -26.15 -21.36
N GLN A 226 2.41 -27.23 -22.12
CA GLN A 226 3.39 -27.63 -23.11
C GLN A 226 2.79 -27.52 -24.51
N ARG A 227 3.49 -26.83 -25.44
CA ARG A 227 3.14 -26.80 -26.85
C ARG A 227 3.57 -28.09 -27.57
N PRO A 228 3.03 -28.34 -28.76
CA PRO A 228 3.43 -29.51 -29.56
C PRO A 228 4.93 -29.60 -29.92
N ASP A 229 5.61 -28.45 -29.93
CA ASP A 229 7.07 -28.34 -30.15
C ASP A 229 7.91 -28.64 -28.89
N GLY A 230 7.26 -28.89 -27.76
CA GLY A 230 7.90 -29.18 -26.49
C GLY A 230 8.24 -27.92 -25.66
N SER A 231 7.97 -26.70 -26.17
CA SER A 231 8.15 -25.47 -25.39
C SER A 231 7.09 -25.33 -24.31
N GLU A 232 7.49 -24.76 -23.16
CA GLU A 232 6.58 -24.52 -22.04
C GLU A 232 6.14 -23.05 -22.03
N TYR A 233 4.87 -22.82 -21.68
CA TYR A 233 4.30 -21.48 -21.53
C TYR A 233 3.34 -21.40 -20.36
N TYR A 234 3.01 -20.20 -19.94
CA TYR A 234 2.03 -19.88 -18.92
C TYR A 234 0.84 -19.13 -19.52
N SER A 235 -0.36 -19.49 -19.06
CA SER A 235 -1.58 -18.75 -19.31
C SER A 235 -2.13 -18.21 -17.98
N PHE A 236 -2.61 -16.98 -17.96
CA PHE A 236 -3.22 -16.41 -16.75
C PHE A 236 -4.58 -17.03 -16.39
N ASN A 237 -5.22 -17.76 -17.31
CA ASN A 237 -6.46 -18.45 -17.03
C ASN A 237 -6.32 -19.60 -16.03
N ASP A 238 -5.11 -20.17 -15.93
CA ASP A 238 -4.80 -21.33 -15.09
C ASP A 238 -4.04 -20.99 -13.81
N PHE A 239 -4.14 -19.73 -13.39
CA PHE A 239 -3.53 -19.26 -12.15
C PHE A 239 -4.21 -19.92 -10.93
N ASP A 240 -3.50 -20.81 -10.25
CA ASP A 240 -3.91 -21.42 -9.00
C ASP A 240 -3.13 -20.82 -7.83
N VAL A 241 -3.83 -20.04 -6.99
CA VAL A 241 -3.26 -19.41 -5.79
C VAL A 241 -3.12 -20.40 -4.63
N SER A 242 -3.72 -21.60 -4.72
CA SER A 242 -3.74 -22.60 -3.65
C SER A 242 -2.40 -23.28 -3.42
N SER A 243 -1.45 -23.15 -4.34
CA SER A 243 -0.17 -23.83 -4.32
C SER A 243 0.97 -23.02 -3.68
N TYR A 244 0.80 -22.57 -2.44
CA TYR A 244 1.88 -21.92 -1.69
C TYR A 244 3.02 -22.91 -1.38
N LYS A 245 4.24 -22.57 -1.79
CA LYS A 245 5.42 -23.46 -1.66
C LYS A 245 6.31 -23.17 -0.44
N GLY A 246 5.97 -22.14 0.35
CA GLY A 246 6.75 -21.75 1.53
C GLY A 246 7.53 -20.45 1.33
N PRO A 247 8.40 -20.09 2.28
CA PRO A 247 9.15 -18.84 2.22
C PRO A 247 9.93 -18.70 0.92
N ALA A 248 9.62 -17.66 0.16
CA ALA A 248 10.20 -17.41 -1.16
C ALA A 248 11.41 -16.48 -1.13
N GLY A 249 11.62 -15.77 -0.04
CA GLY A 249 12.72 -14.82 0.11
C GLY A 249 12.99 -14.45 1.55
N TYR A 250 14.15 -13.82 1.76
CA TYR A 250 14.57 -13.29 3.06
C TYR A 250 15.18 -11.91 2.87
N GLY A 251 15.04 -11.08 3.88
CA GLY A 251 15.54 -9.72 3.82
C GLY A 251 15.82 -9.11 5.18
N PHE A 252 16.39 -7.92 5.12
CA PHE A 252 16.67 -7.09 6.28
C PHE A 252 16.33 -5.64 5.99
N ALA A 253 15.85 -4.93 7.00
CA ALA A 253 15.66 -3.50 6.93
C ALA A 253 15.97 -2.83 8.25
N VAL A 254 16.20 -1.54 8.20
CA VAL A 254 16.46 -0.69 9.37
C VAL A 254 15.61 0.56 9.28
N ASP A 255 15.01 0.94 10.43
CA ASP A 255 14.46 2.27 10.63
C ASP A 255 15.36 3.03 11.59
N LEU A 256 15.58 4.31 11.32
CA LEU A 256 16.34 5.21 12.15
C LEU A 256 15.50 6.45 12.44
N GLY A 257 15.59 6.95 13.67
CA GLY A 257 14.85 8.14 14.08
C GLY A 257 15.55 8.95 15.15
N VAL A 258 15.21 10.22 15.15
CA VAL A 258 15.66 11.18 16.16
C VAL A 258 14.53 12.14 16.49
N THR A 259 14.45 12.55 17.75
CA THR A 259 13.69 13.72 18.21
C THR A 259 14.61 14.66 18.95
N TYR A 260 14.37 15.95 18.78
CA TYR A 260 15.13 17.00 19.41
C TYR A 260 14.22 18.10 19.97
N ASP A 261 14.17 18.21 21.28
CA ASP A 261 13.47 19.27 21.99
C ASP A 261 14.33 20.53 21.97
N VAL A 262 14.12 21.39 20.95
CA VAL A 262 14.91 22.63 20.75
C VAL A 262 14.72 23.58 21.91
N ILE A 263 13.47 23.73 22.33
CA ILE A 263 13.01 24.45 23.52
C ILE A 263 11.89 23.60 24.15
N PRO A 264 11.46 23.86 25.39
CA PRO A 264 10.43 23.06 26.05
C PRO A 264 9.12 22.89 25.28
N ASP A 265 8.79 23.86 24.41
CA ASP A 265 7.55 23.87 23.63
C ASP A 265 7.73 23.53 22.15
N LEU A 266 8.96 23.23 21.68
CA LEU A 266 9.24 22.90 20.27
C LEU A 266 10.08 21.64 20.15
N GLN A 267 9.47 20.60 19.59
CA GLN A 267 10.15 19.35 19.23
C GLN A 267 10.29 19.24 17.71
N LEU A 268 11.49 18.98 17.25
CA LEU A 268 11.77 18.54 15.88
C LEU A 268 11.97 17.03 15.85
N SER A 269 11.60 16.41 14.73
CA SER A 269 11.75 14.97 14.57
C SER A 269 12.12 14.62 13.13
N PHE A 270 13.00 13.59 12.99
CA PHE A 270 13.38 13.05 11.70
C PHE A 270 13.41 11.53 11.77
N ALA A 271 12.93 10.87 10.73
CA ALA A 271 13.02 9.42 10.61
C ALA A 271 13.17 8.96 9.16
N VAL A 272 13.89 7.86 8.98
CA VAL A 272 13.95 7.08 7.75
C VAL A 272 13.48 5.68 8.10
N ASN A 273 12.47 5.18 7.40
CA ASN A 273 11.88 3.88 7.65
C ASN A 273 11.99 2.98 6.43
N ASP A 274 12.05 1.67 6.66
CA ASP A 274 12.11 0.62 5.65
C ASP A 274 13.33 0.73 4.72
N LEU A 275 14.49 1.19 5.25
CA LEU A 275 15.75 1.17 4.51
C LEU A 275 16.27 -0.26 4.47
N GLY A 276 15.98 -1.00 3.42
CA GLY A 276 16.32 -2.41 3.34
C GLY A 276 15.90 -3.08 2.04
N PHE A 277 15.97 -4.41 2.02
CA PHE A 277 15.72 -5.22 0.83
C PHE A 277 15.14 -6.58 1.19
N ILE A 278 14.52 -7.24 0.20
CA ILE A 278 14.17 -8.66 0.20
C ILE A 278 14.86 -9.32 -0.98
N SER A 279 15.58 -10.42 -0.72
CA SER A 279 16.17 -11.28 -1.74
C SER A 279 15.27 -12.50 -1.97
N TRP A 280 14.63 -12.54 -3.13
CA TRP A 280 13.74 -13.62 -3.57
C TRP A 280 14.56 -14.73 -4.15
N GLY A 281 14.41 -15.93 -3.60
CA GLY A 281 15.20 -17.10 -3.97
C GLY A 281 14.84 -17.67 -5.34
N LYS A 282 15.83 -18.24 -6.04
CA LYS A 282 15.64 -18.90 -7.34
C LYS A 282 14.64 -20.07 -7.29
N LYS A 283 14.59 -20.81 -6.18
CA LYS A 283 13.85 -22.07 -6.07
C LYS A 283 12.35 -21.95 -6.37
N TYR A 284 11.75 -20.82 -6.02
CA TYR A 284 10.32 -20.57 -6.19
C TYR A 284 10.04 -19.37 -7.11
N LEU A 285 10.97 -19.08 -8.02
CA LEU A 285 10.87 -17.98 -8.96
C LEU A 285 10.47 -18.51 -10.34
N GLU A 286 9.24 -18.23 -10.73
CA GLU A 286 8.72 -18.48 -12.06
C GLU A 286 8.80 -17.19 -12.89
N ARG A 287 9.17 -17.33 -14.16
CA ARG A 287 9.28 -16.24 -15.12
C ARG A 287 8.64 -16.59 -16.43
N GLY A 288 7.90 -15.64 -16.98
CA GLY A 288 7.40 -15.72 -18.33
C GLY A 288 7.77 -14.47 -19.12
N GLN A 289 8.01 -14.63 -20.39
CA GLN A 289 8.29 -13.55 -21.33
C GLN A 289 7.40 -13.68 -22.56
N MET A 290 6.81 -12.56 -22.97
CA MET A 290 6.03 -12.47 -24.19
C MET A 290 6.79 -11.56 -25.16
N THR A 291 7.23 -12.15 -26.28
CA THR A 291 7.98 -11.44 -27.34
C THR A 291 7.44 -11.78 -28.73
N LYS A 292 6.24 -12.38 -28.78
CA LYS A 292 5.69 -12.92 -30.03
C LYS A 292 4.50 -12.13 -30.52
N SER A 293 4.43 -12.05 -31.87
CA SER A 293 3.24 -11.72 -32.61
C SER A 293 2.27 -12.89 -32.56
N GLN A 294 1.08 -12.67 -32.00
CA GLN A 294 -0.02 -13.64 -32.05
C GLN A 294 -0.99 -13.20 -33.13
N SER A 295 -1.26 -14.09 -34.08
CA SER A 295 -2.21 -13.84 -35.14
C SER A 295 -3.38 -14.79 -35.01
N PHE A 296 -4.57 -14.26 -34.80
CA PHE A 296 -5.82 -15.00 -34.78
C PHE A 296 -6.52 -14.81 -36.10
N THR A 297 -6.74 -15.91 -36.84
CA THR A 297 -7.42 -15.86 -38.13
C THR A 297 -8.76 -16.59 -38.06
N GLY A 298 -9.83 -15.86 -38.36
CA GLY A 298 -11.11 -16.42 -38.77
C GLY A 298 -12.14 -16.60 -37.65
N VAL A 299 -13.40 -16.46 -38.09
CA VAL A 299 -14.58 -16.93 -37.39
C VAL A 299 -14.66 -18.44 -37.60
N GLU A 300 -14.60 -19.25 -36.54
CA GLU A 300 -14.87 -20.69 -36.66
C GLU A 300 -16.36 -20.92 -36.74
N ILE A 301 -16.80 -21.56 -37.78
CA ILE A 301 -18.18 -22.08 -37.91
C ILE A 301 -18.15 -23.54 -37.51
N ILE A 302 -18.54 -23.85 -36.28
CA ILE A 302 -18.71 -25.20 -35.79
C ILE A 302 -20.20 -25.54 -35.77
N ASP A 303 -20.57 -26.62 -36.44
CA ASP A 303 -21.99 -27.10 -36.56
C ASP A 303 -23.03 -26.05 -37.04
N GLY A 304 -22.59 -25.05 -37.83
CA GLY A 304 -23.47 -24.02 -38.37
C GLY A 304 -23.70 -22.83 -37.43
N GLU A 305 -23.11 -22.80 -36.26
CA GLU A 305 -23.10 -21.66 -35.37
C GLU A 305 -21.78 -20.86 -35.51
N VAL A 306 -21.91 -19.55 -35.60
CA VAL A 306 -20.77 -18.62 -35.66
C VAL A 306 -20.25 -18.40 -34.26
N HIS A 307 -19.10 -18.94 -33.96
CA HIS A 307 -18.35 -18.62 -32.75
C HIS A 307 -17.50 -17.36 -33.01
N ASP A 308 -17.96 -16.22 -32.55
CA ASP A 308 -17.15 -15.02 -32.52
C ASP A 308 -15.97 -15.25 -31.55
N PRO A 309 -14.72 -15.09 -32.00
CA PRO A 309 -13.58 -15.18 -31.09
C PRO A 309 -13.67 -14.07 -30.05
N GLU A 310 -14.12 -14.40 -28.85
CA GLU A 310 -14.00 -13.48 -27.71
C GLU A 310 -12.52 -13.41 -27.34
N PHE A 311 -11.88 -12.27 -27.63
CA PHE A 311 -10.52 -12.03 -27.18
C PHE A 311 -10.50 -11.95 -25.66
N ASP A 312 -9.89 -12.93 -25.03
CA ASP A 312 -9.62 -12.91 -23.58
C ASP A 312 -8.12 -12.60 -23.35
N PHE A 313 -7.83 -11.50 -22.63
CA PHE A 313 -6.48 -11.21 -22.19
C PHE A 313 -5.85 -12.36 -21.38
N GLY A 314 -6.65 -13.26 -20.83
CA GLY A 314 -6.20 -14.47 -20.16
C GLY A 314 -5.55 -15.49 -21.09
N GLU A 315 -5.79 -15.41 -22.40
CA GLU A 315 -5.17 -16.27 -23.42
C GLU A 315 -3.77 -15.79 -23.84
N LEU A 316 -3.31 -14.63 -23.35
CA LEU A 316 -1.95 -14.20 -23.61
C LEU A 316 -0.96 -15.21 -23.01
N GLU A 317 -0.17 -15.81 -23.90
CA GLU A 317 0.84 -16.79 -23.55
C GLU A 317 2.17 -16.13 -23.22
N PHE A 318 2.76 -16.53 -22.11
CA PHE A 318 4.11 -16.15 -21.72
C PHE A 318 5.03 -17.35 -21.82
N ASP A 319 6.01 -17.31 -22.70
CA ASP A 319 7.03 -18.36 -22.82
C ASP A 319 7.78 -18.51 -21.49
N ARG A 320 7.87 -19.72 -20.98
CA ARG A 320 8.58 -20.00 -19.72
C ARG A 320 10.07 -19.74 -19.88
N VAL A 321 10.61 -18.90 -19.00
CA VAL A 321 12.03 -18.59 -18.92
C VAL A 321 12.61 -19.13 -17.64
N GLN A 322 13.57 -20.03 -17.72
CA GLN A 322 14.24 -20.54 -16.52
C GLN A 322 14.99 -19.43 -15.78
N ALA A 323 14.65 -19.23 -14.51
CA ALA A 323 15.35 -18.30 -13.66
C ALA A 323 16.78 -18.79 -13.37
N SER A 324 17.79 -18.08 -13.85
CA SER A 324 19.20 -18.41 -13.59
C SER A 324 19.64 -18.00 -12.18
N LYS A 325 19.09 -16.90 -11.64
CA LYS A 325 19.41 -16.31 -10.33
C LYS A 325 18.14 -15.83 -9.63
N GLY A 326 18.20 -15.73 -8.31
CA GLY A 326 17.19 -15.01 -7.52
C GLY A 326 17.23 -13.49 -7.82
N LYS A 327 16.30 -12.74 -7.24
CA LYS A 327 16.18 -11.30 -7.43
C LYS A 327 16.11 -10.56 -6.10
N THR A 328 16.91 -9.53 -5.95
CA THR A 328 16.88 -8.65 -4.77
C THR A 328 16.16 -7.36 -5.12
N GLU A 329 15.21 -6.97 -4.29
CA GLU A 329 14.43 -5.74 -4.44
C GLU A 329 14.50 -4.91 -3.16
N MET A 330 14.61 -3.59 -3.33
CA MET A 330 14.58 -2.65 -2.21
C MET A 330 13.16 -2.49 -1.70
N LEU A 331 13.03 -2.25 -0.40
CA LEU A 331 11.74 -1.90 0.20
C LEU A 331 11.34 -0.46 -0.16
N ARG A 332 10.06 -0.16 0.00
CA ARG A 332 9.50 1.18 -0.19
C ARG A 332 9.88 2.08 0.99
N THR A 333 11.02 2.74 0.87
CA THR A 333 11.56 3.62 1.91
C THR A 333 10.68 4.86 2.11
N SER A 334 10.48 5.27 3.37
CA SER A 334 9.83 6.53 3.71
C SER A 334 10.69 7.42 4.61
N ILE A 335 10.60 8.73 4.38
CA ILE A 335 11.31 9.76 5.14
C ILE A 335 10.28 10.69 5.77
N ASN A 336 10.37 10.92 7.08
CA ASN A 336 9.51 11.81 7.84
C ASN A 336 10.34 12.94 8.45
N LEU A 337 9.92 14.17 8.25
CA LEU A 337 10.47 15.36 8.89
C LEU A 337 9.31 16.09 9.58
N GLY A 338 9.30 16.11 10.90
CA GLY A 338 8.23 16.65 11.73
C GLY A 338 8.69 17.79 12.62
N ALA A 339 7.75 18.70 12.90
CA ALA A 339 7.87 19.73 13.92
C ALA A 339 6.56 19.81 14.72
N GLU A 340 6.65 19.85 16.04
CA GLU A 340 5.53 19.98 16.96
C GLU A 340 5.79 21.14 17.89
N TYR A 341 4.86 22.09 17.95
CA TYR A 341 4.95 23.28 18.79
C TYR A 341 3.76 23.35 19.75
N GLU A 342 4.02 23.38 21.05
CA GLU A 342 3.03 23.48 22.10
C GLU A 342 2.61 24.94 22.30
N VAL A 343 1.35 25.25 22.00
CA VAL A 343 0.81 26.62 22.07
C VAL A 343 0.32 26.94 23.46
N TRP A 344 -0.25 25.96 24.15
CA TRP A 344 -0.88 26.20 25.45
C TRP A 344 -0.69 25.02 26.40
N ARG A 345 0.30 25.14 27.29
CA ARG A 345 0.53 24.22 28.43
C ARG A 345 0.36 22.76 28.10
N HIS A 346 0.93 22.32 27.01
CA HIS A 346 0.81 20.97 26.47
C HIS A 346 -0.64 20.48 26.23
N LYS A 347 -1.62 21.39 26.20
CA LYS A 347 -3.03 21.04 25.92
C LYS A 347 -3.40 21.25 24.47
N ILE A 348 -2.75 22.17 23.80
CA ILE A 348 -2.94 22.46 22.38
C ILE A 348 -1.57 22.56 21.74
N GLY A 349 -1.29 21.68 20.80
CA GLY A 349 -0.09 21.68 19.98
C GLY A 349 -0.43 21.89 18.49
N LEU A 350 0.52 22.44 17.77
CA LEU A 350 0.50 22.55 16.32
C LEU A 350 1.57 21.63 15.74
N GLY A 351 1.24 20.89 14.71
CA GLY A 351 2.17 19.99 14.04
C GLY A 351 2.37 20.34 12.58
N LEU A 352 3.57 20.11 12.08
CA LEU A 352 3.91 20.17 10.66
C LEU A 352 4.73 18.94 10.31
N LEU A 353 4.30 18.17 9.29
CA LEU A 353 4.97 16.97 8.81
C LEU A 353 5.22 17.07 7.32
N TYR A 354 6.47 16.91 6.91
CA TYR A 354 6.82 16.62 5.52
C TYR A 354 7.21 15.15 5.40
N ASN A 355 6.50 14.43 4.55
CA ASN A 355 6.69 13.00 4.32
C ASN A 355 7.03 12.72 2.87
N VAL A 356 8.08 11.93 2.64
CA VAL A 356 8.48 11.43 1.32
C VAL A 356 8.36 9.91 1.33
N ARG A 357 7.74 9.34 0.28
CA ARG A 357 7.62 7.90 0.08
C ARG A 357 8.11 7.53 -1.31
N VAL A 358 9.09 6.65 -1.34
CA VAL A 358 9.69 6.18 -2.58
C VAL A 358 9.03 4.87 -2.99
N TRP A 359 8.26 4.89 -4.08
CA TRP A 359 7.69 3.70 -4.70
C TRP A 359 8.35 3.44 -6.05
N ASP A 360 8.26 2.23 -6.55
CA ASP A 360 8.85 1.85 -7.86
C ASP A 360 8.28 2.69 -9.01
N VAL A 361 6.98 3.02 -8.94
CA VAL A 361 6.29 3.76 -10.01
C VAL A 361 6.46 5.27 -9.84
N LYS A 362 6.46 5.78 -8.60
CA LYS A 362 6.50 7.23 -8.33
C LYS A 362 6.93 7.53 -6.90
N THR A 363 7.66 8.63 -6.72
CA THR A 363 7.89 9.21 -5.39
C THR A 363 6.76 10.18 -5.03
N PHE A 364 6.20 10.01 -3.82
CA PHE A 364 5.13 10.84 -3.28
C PHE A 364 5.70 11.78 -2.23
N HIS A 365 5.25 13.04 -2.28
CA HIS A 365 5.60 14.09 -1.34
C HIS A 365 4.32 14.60 -0.69
N ASN A 366 4.26 14.59 0.63
CA ASN A 366 3.08 15.03 1.37
C ASN A 366 3.50 16.07 2.40
N LEU A 367 2.71 17.13 2.53
CA LEU A 367 2.85 18.15 3.57
C LEU A 367 1.56 18.16 4.39
N THR A 368 1.69 18.01 5.70
CA THR A 368 0.55 17.94 6.63
C THR A 368 0.73 18.96 7.74
N ALA A 369 -0.30 19.73 7.99
CA ALA A 369 -0.45 20.56 9.19
C ALA A 369 -1.48 19.92 10.13
N SER A 370 -1.25 19.99 11.44
CA SER A 370 -2.17 19.43 12.44
C SER A 370 -2.39 20.37 13.61
N VAL A 371 -3.54 20.16 14.26
CA VAL A 371 -3.85 20.69 15.58
C VAL A 371 -4.06 19.50 16.50
N ASN A 372 -3.28 19.47 17.56
CA ASN A 372 -3.24 18.37 18.52
C ASN A 372 -3.84 18.85 19.86
N PHE A 373 -4.77 18.10 20.40
CA PHE A 373 -5.45 18.43 21.64
C PHE A 373 -5.23 17.34 22.68
N HIS A 374 -4.65 17.71 23.80
CA HIS A 374 -4.28 16.84 24.94
C HIS A 374 -5.00 17.28 26.22
N PRO A 375 -6.34 17.10 26.33
CA PRO A 375 -7.10 17.62 27.48
C PRO A 375 -6.66 16.98 28.79
N ILE A 376 -6.19 15.73 28.73
CA ILE A 376 -5.74 14.92 29.85
C ILE A 376 -4.56 14.04 29.45
N PRO A 377 -3.72 13.62 30.39
CA PRO A 377 -2.45 12.94 30.11
C PRO A 377 -2.51 11.60 29.38
N TRP A 378 -3.68 11.01 29.22
CA TRP A 378 -3.87 9.71 28.58
C TRP A 378 -4.75 9.77 27.32
N PHE A 379 -5.14 10.97 26.88
CA PHE A 379 -5.98 11.14 25.69
C PHE A 379 -5.41 12.21 24.75
N THR A 380 -5.34 11.87 23.48
CA THR A 380 -4.94 12.77 22.40
C THR A 380 -5.98 12.74 21.30
N LEU A 381 -6.38 13.90 20.84
CA LEU A 381 -7.18 14.10 19.63
C LEU A 381 -6.36 14.97 18.66
N THR A 382 -6.09 14.46 17.48
CA THR A 382 -5.42 15.20 16.41
C THR A 382 -6.39 15.41 15.25
N THR A 383 -6.41 16.64 14.74
CA THR A 383 -7.02 16.94 13.43
C THR A 383 -5.94 17.44 12.50
N SER A 384 -5.96 17.04 11.25
CA SER A 384 -4.93 17.40 10.29
C SER A 384 -5.49 17.75 8.92
N TYR A 385 -4.73 18.57 8.20
CA TYR A 385 -4.96 18.90 6.82
C TYR A 385 -3.68 18.59 6.02
N SER A 386 -3.80 17.74 5.03
CA SER A 386 -2.68 17.25 4.22
C SER A 386 -2.80 17.69 2.78
N PHE A 387 -1.69 18.17 2.23
CA PHE A 387 -1.50 18.40 0.81
C PHE A 387 -0.72 17.21 0.22
N LEU A 388 -1.39 16.43 -0.63
CA LEU A 388 -0.85 15.21 -1.23
C LEU A 388 -0.46 15.50 -2.68
N ASN A 389 0.84 15.49 -2.98
CA ASN A 389 1.34 15.85 -4.32
C ASN A 389 0.78 14.93 -5.41
N GLY A 390 -0.05 15.53 -6.27
CA GLY A 390 -0.69 14.86 -7.40
C GLY A 390 -1.92 14.01 -7.05
N GLN A 391 -2.39 14.05 -5.78
CA GLN A 391 -3.58 13.32 -5.33
C GLN A 391 -4.69 14.25 -4.81
N GLY A 392 -4.36 15.45 -4.30
CA GLY A 392 -5.32 16.41 -3.77
C GLY A 392 -5.09 16.74 -2.31
N HIS A 393 -6.18 17.05 -1.58
CA HIS A 393 -6.17 17.46 -0.18
C HIS A 393 -6.90 16.43 0.68
N ALA A 394 -6.37 16.13 1.86
CA ALA A 394 -6.99 15.22 2.81
C ALA A 394 -7.23 15.88 4.16
N LEU A 395 -8.36 15.56 4.78
CA LEU A 395 -8.64 15.84 6.17
C LEU A 395 -8.36 14.58 6.99
N GLY A 396 -7.66 14.74 8.09
CA GLY A 396 -7.32 13.65 8.99
C GLY A 396 -7.87 13.85 10.39
N VAL A 397 -8.20 12.75 11.04
CA VAL A 397 -8.55 12.68 12.45
C VAL A 397 -7.83 11.50 13.07
N ALA A 398 -7.19 11.71 14.21
CA ALA A 398 -6.57 10.64 14.97
C ALA A 398 -6.91 10.77 16.46
N ILE A 399 -7.19 9.65 17.10
CA ILE A 399 -7.53 9.54 18.50
C ILE A 399 -6.61 8.50 19.13
N ASN A 400 -5.98 8.85 20.25
CA ASN A 400 -5.31 7.91 21.12
C ASN A 400 -5.86 8.01 22.53
N ALA A 401 -6.18 6.85 23.13
CA ALA A 401 -6.62 6.75 24.51
C ALA A 401 -5.84 5.63 25.20
N CYS A 402 -5.03 5.99 26.18
CA CYS A 402 -4.23 5.06 26.98
C CYS A 402 -4.41 5.28 28.48
N PRO A 403 -5.63 5.04 29.02
CA PRO A 403 -5.82 4.93 30.48
C PRO A 403 -5.01 3.72 31.02
N SER A 404 -5.19 3.37 32.30
CA SER A 404 -4.37 2.32 32.92
C SER A 404 -4.69 0.89 32.48
N TRP A 405 -5.84 0.66 31.82
CA TRP A 405 -6.38 -0.69 31.54
C TRP A 405 -6.52 -1.02 30.04
N ILE A 406 -6.50 -0.02 29.15
CA ILE A 406 -6.57 -0.21 27.71
C ILE A 406 -5.64 0.80 27.00
N ASN A 407 -5.09 0.40 25.88
CA ASN A 407 -4.49 1.29 24.89
C ASN A 407 -5.27 1.11 23.60
N PHE A 408 -5.92 2.18 23.16
CA PHE A 408 -6.70 2.23 21.93
C PHE A 408 -6.26 3.40 21.09
N PHE A 409 -6.10 3.18 19.79
CA PHE A 409 -5.89 4.25 18.83
C PHE A 409 -6.67 4.01 17.55
N LEU A 410 -7.10 5.10 16.95
CA LEU A 410 -7.75 5.14 15.65
C LEU A 410 -7.27 6.39 14.92
N ALA A 411 -6.85 6.24 13.68
CA ALA A 411 -6.52 7.36 12.82
C ALA A 411 -7.02 7.11 11.40
N THR A 412 -7.50 8.15 10.77
CA THR A 412 -7.92 8.12 9.37
C THR A 412 -7.64 9.48 8.73
N ASP A 413 -7.15 9.47 7.51
CA ASP A 413 -7.02 10.67 6.67
C ASP A 413 -7.72 10.35 5.34
N MET A 414 -8.69 11.14 4.97
CA MET A 414 -9.48 10.98 3.76
C MET A 414 -9.38 12.22 2.90
N LEU A 415 -9.32 12.04 1.59
CA LEU A 415 -9.53 13.15 0.67
C LEU A 415 -10.93 13.73 0.90
N ILE A 416 -11.02 15.04 0.73
CA ILE A 416 -12.32 15.73 0.72
C ILE A 416 -13.06 15.23 -0.53
N CYS A 417 -14.07 14.40 -0.35
CA CYS A 417 -14.73 13.68 -1.42
C CYS A 417 -16.21 13.41 -1.10
N SER A 418 -16.96 13.02 -2.12
CA SER A 418 -18.33 12.51 -1.94
C SER A 418 -18.31 11.12 -1.33
N HIS A 419 -19.28 10.83 -0.46
CA HIS A 419 -19.41 9.53 0.22
C HIS A 419 -20.76 8.90 -0.09
N THR A 420 -20.80 7.56 -0.08
CA THR A 420 -22.07 6.82 -0.04
C THR A 420 -22.75 7.01 1.32
N PRO A 421 -24.06 6.64 1.45
CA PRO A 421 -24.75 6.63 2.75
C PRO A 421 -24.04 5.77 3.83
N GLN A 422 -23.21 4.79 3.41
CA GLN A 422 -22.39 3.95 4.29
C GLN A 422 -20.99 4.55 4.59
N PHE A 423 -20.76 5.82 4.29
CA PHE A 423 -19.50 6.54 4.46
C PHE A 423 -18.33 6.00 3.61
N LEU A 424 -18.61 5.26 2.54
CA LEU A 424 -17.56 4.85 1.60
C LEU A 424 -17.21 6.03 0.67
N PRO A 425 -15.94 6.40 0.55
CA PRO A 425 -15.53 7.50 -0.32
C PRO A 425 -15.66 7.11 -1.78
N VAL A 426 -16.44 7.87 -2.56
CA VAL A 426 -16.75 7.58 -3.96
C VAL A 426 -15.74 8.26 -4.89
N THR A 427 -15.45 9.54 -4.63
CA THR A 427 -14.53 10.34 -5.47
C THR A 427 -13.12 10.43 -4.91
N SER A 428 -12.80 9.70 -3.85
CA SER A 428 -11.47 9.69 -3.27
C SER A 428 -10.52 8.78 -4.03
N THR A 429 -9.35 9.30 -4.32
CA THR A 429 -8.21 8.55 -4.85
C THR A 429 -7.20 8.19 -3.75
N SER A 430 -7.45 8.56 -2.52
CA SER A 430 -6.57 8.36 -1.37
C SER A 430 -7.36 8.36 -0.05
N MET A 431 -7.23 7.33 0.77
CA MET A 431 -7.88 7.16 2.07
C MET A 431 -7.01 6.26 2.98
N ASN A 432 -6.98 6.40 4.29
CA ASN A 432 -6.29 5.49 5.21
C ASN A 432 -7.09 5.20 6.47
N VAL A 433 -6.83 4.06 7.01
CA VAL A 433 -7.31 3.71 8.34
C VAL A 433 -6.19 3.01 9.09
N THR A 434 -5.94 3.48 10.30
CA THR A 434 -4.99 2.85 11.22
C THR A 434 -5.68 2.71 12.56
N LEU A 435 -5.77 1.53 13.08
CA LEU A 435 -6.40 1.26 14.38
C LEU A 435 -5.61 0.21 15.16
N GLY A 436 -5.75 0.23 16.47
CA GLY A 436 -5.17 -0.81 17.29
C GLY A 436 -5.65 -0.77 18.74
N ILE A 437 -5.62 -1.95 19.36
CA ILE A 437 -6.01 -2.19 20.73
C ILE A 437 -4.94 -3.01 21.42
N GLY A 438 -4.56 -2.59 22.62
CA GLY A 438 -3.58 -3.28 23.45
C GLY A 438 -3.87 -3.12 24.93
N VAL A 439 -3.13 -3.85 25.73
CA VAL A 439 -3.15 -3.75 27.18
C VAL A 439 -1.90 -2.99 27.62
N PRO A 440 -2.04 -1.81 28.27
CA PRO A 440 -0.90 -1.09 28.82
C PRO A 440 -0.32 -1.83 30.02
N ILE A 441 1.00 -1.86 30.09
CA ILE A 441 1.75 -2.49 31.18
C ILE A 441 2.75 -1.52 31.80
N GLY A 442 3.10 -1.75 33.05
CA GLY A 442 4.10 -0.96 33.76
C GLY A 442 3.67 0.47 34.10
N ARG A 443 4.66 1.27 34.49
CA ARG A 443 4.46 2.67 34.85
C ARG A 443 4.46 3.57 33.60
N ARG A 444 3.94 4.78 33.78
CA ARG A 444 3.98 5.80 32.73
C ARG A 444 5.40 6.20 32.38
N SER A 445 5.63 6.54 31.13
CA SER A 445 6.86 7.12 30.62
C SER A 445 7.16 8.47 31.30
N HIS A 446 8.44 8.73 31.55
CA HIS A 446 8.93 10.04 32.03
C HIS A 446 9.41 10.94 30.89
N ARG A 447 9.20 10.57 29.63
CA ARG A 447 9.57 11.43 28.49
C ARG A 447 8.73 12.69 28.40
N ILE A 448 7.44 12.61 28.83
CA ILE A 448 6.52 13.74 28.90
C ILE A 448 6.25 13.98 30.39
N PRO A 449 6.76 15.04 30.98
CA PRO A 449 6.56 15.34 32.38
C PRO A 449 5.08 15.60 32.73
N GLU A 450 4.64 15.04 33.83
CA GLU A 450 3.22 15.13 34.23
C GLU A 450 2.78 16.54 34.59
N TYR A 451 3.72 17.40 35.00
CA TYR A 451 3.41 18.80 35.35
C TYR A 451 2.99 19.64 34.14
N LEU A 452 3.32 19.23 32.90
CA LEU A 452 2.92 19.93 31.69
C LEU A 452 1.41 19.91 31.45
N TYR A 453 0.69 18.94 32.06
CA TYR A 453 -0.76 18.83 31.97
C TYR A 453 -1.51 19.52 33.12
N ARG A 454 -0.78 20.11 34.07
CA ARG A 454 -1.33 20.91 35.16
C ARG A 454 -1.34 22.39 34.77
#